data_7613026da54db33bd7f44f7979934ed6
#
_entry.id   7613026da54db33bd7f44f7979934ed6
#
_cell.length_a   1.000
_cell.length_b   1.000
_cell.length_c   1.000
_cell.angle_alpha   90.00
_cell.angle_beta   90.00
_cell.angle_gamma   90.00
#
_symmetry.space_group_name_H-M   'P 1'
#
loop_
_entity.id
_entity.type
_entity.pdbx_description
1 polymer ?
#
loop_
_entity_poly.entity_id
_entity_poly.type
_entity_poly.pdbx_seq_one_letter_code
_entity_poly.pdbx_strand_id
1 'polypeptide(L)'
;GIVLATIFVTFPFIARELIPLMQAQGTDEEQAAVVLGASGWQTFWHVTLPNIKWGLVYGVILCNARAMGEFGAVSVVSGHIRGQTNTMPLHVEVLYADYQAAAAFAVASLLALLALVTLVIKSLAEWRAEQQAKAASEAPPERPSQISTTPHKTATAA
;
A
#
# COMPACT_ATOMS: atom_id res chain seq x y z
N GLY A 1 1.76 -7.73 23.46
CA GLY A 1 3.15 -7.30 23.22
C GLY A 1 3.54 -7.38 21.76
N ILE A 2 3.54 -8.57 21.12
CA ILE A 2 4.04 -8.79 19.74
C ILE A 2 3.32 -7.90 18.73
N VAL A 3 1.99 -7.87 18.73
CA VAL A 3 1.20 -7.06 17.77
C VAL A 3 1.55 -5.57 17.87
N LEU A 4 1.66 -5.05 19.09
CA LEU A 4 2.04 -3.65 19.30
C LEU A 4 3.47 -3.36 18.82
N ALA A 5 4.41 -4.26 19.11
CA ALA A 5 5.78 -4.12 18.62
C ALA A 5 5.85 -4.14 17.09
N THR A 6 5.14 -5.06 16.45
CA THR A 6 5.07 -5.15 14.98
C THR A 6 4.45 -3.89 14.38
N ILE A 7 3.34 -3.39 14.94
CA ILE A 7 2.71 -2.13 14.47
C ILE A 7 3.70 -0.97 14.61
N PHE A 8 4.37 -0.84 15.75
CA PHE A 8 5.31 0.24 16.00
C PHE A 8 6.49 0.24 15.02
N VAL A 9 7.02 -0.94 14.70
CA VAL A 9 8.15 -1.09 13.76
C VAL A 9 7.69 -0.89 12.31
N THR A 10 6.47 -1.32 11.94
CA THR A 10 5.98 -1.25 10.54
C THR A 10 5.33 0.09 10.21
N PHE A 11 4.78 0.81 11.17
CA PHE A 11 4.10 2.10 10.96
C PHE A 11 4.96 3.13 10.18
N PRO A 12 6.26 3.35 10.50
CA PRO A 12 7.09 4.29 9.76
C PRO A 12 7.24 3.94 8.27
N PHE A 13 7.17 2.66 7.92
CA PHE A 13 7.26 2.21 6.52
C PHE A 13 6.01 2.59 5.73
N ILE A 14 4.80 2.45 6.32
CA ILE A 14 3.56 2.91 5.69
C ILE A 14 3.59 4.43 5.49
N ALA A 15 3.95 5.18 6.52
CA ALA A 15 4.02 6.62 6.42
C ALA A 15 5.00 7.09 5.35
N ARG A 16 6.19 6.46 5.28
CA ARG A 16 7.21 6.76 4.28
C ARG A 16 6.76 6.49 2.85
N GLU A 17 5.88 5.53 2.65
CA GLU A 17 5.34 5.18 1.33
C GLU A 17 4.17 6.08 0.94
N LEU A 18 3.27 6.38 1.88
CA LEU A 18 2.08 7.17 1.59
C LEU A 18 2.35 8.67 1.46
N ILE A 19 3.28 9.23 2.23
CA ILE A 19 3.57 10.67 2.20
C ILE A 19 3.95 11.18 0.80
N PRO A 20 4.95 10.59 0.10
CA PRO A 20 5.30 11.04 -1.24
C PRO A 20 4.19 10.81 -2.26
N LEU A 21 3.40 9.75 -2.11
CA LEU A 21 2.25 9.49 -2.97
C LEU A 21 1.20 10.58 -2.83
N MET A 22 0.84 10.93 -1.61
CA MET A 22 -0.13 12.01 -1.34
C MET A 22 0.40 13.38 -1.81
N GLN A 23 1.69 13.64 -1.65
CA GLN A 23 2.32 14.87 -2.14
C GLN A 23 2.30 14.95 -3.67
N ALA A 24 2.49 13.83 -4.36
CA ALA A 24 2.46 13.78 -5.83
C ALA A 24 1.04 13.97 -6.41
N GLN A 25 0.01 13.53 -5.69
CA GLN A 25 -1.38 13.72 -6.11
C GLN A 25 -1.86 15.16 -5.95
N GLY A 26 -1.28 15.94 -5.05
CA GLY A 26 -1.74 17.28 -4.72
C GLY A 26 -3.01 17.28 -3.86
N THR A 27 -3.62 18.45 -3.71
CA THR A 27 -4.80 18.65 -2.84
C THR A 27 -6.00 19.24 -3.58
N ASP A 28 -5.95 19.32 -4.90
CA ASP A 28 -6.95 20.03 -5.71
C ASP A 28 -8.34 19.40 -5.61
N GLU A 29 -8.42 18.07 -5.65
CA GLU A 29 -9.67 17.33 -5.52
C GLU A 29 -10.27 17.44 -4.10
N GLU A 30 -9.42 17.44 -3.08
CA GLU A 30 -9.86 17.64 -1.69
C GLU A 30 -10.37 19.05 -1.45
N GLN A 31 -9.69 20.07 -2.01
CA GLN A 31 -10.14 21.46 -1.94
C GLN A 31 -11.46 21.66 -2.68
N ALA A 32 -11.62 21.05 -3.86
CA ALA A 32 -12.87 21.10 -4.59
C ALA A 32 -14.03 20.48 -3.79
N ALA A 33 -13.80 19.34 -3.13
CA ALA A 33 -14.80 18.69 -2.29
C ALA A 33 -15.21 19.59 -1.10
N VAL A 34 -14.26 20.25 -0.45
CA VAL A 34 -14.52 21.16 0.66
C VAL A 34 -15.31 22.40 0.19
N VAL A 35 -14.96 22.96 -0.98
CA VAL A 35 -15.71 24.09 -1.57
C VAL A 35 -17.16 23.70 -1.89
N LEU A 36 -17.40 22.45 -2.28
CA LEU A 36 -18.75 21.89 -2.49
C LEU A 36 -19.51 21.58 -1.18
N GLY A 37 -18.91 21.84 -0.02
CA GLY A 37 -19.54 21.69 1.29
C GLY A 37 -19.33 20.32 1.93
N ALA A 38 -18.42 19.49 1.44
CA ALA A 38 -18.08 18.23 2.07
C ALA A 38 -17.37 18.44 3.41
N SER A 39 -17.76 17.67 4.44
CA SER A 39 -17.02 17.64 5.70
C SER A 39 -15.69 16.92 5.52
N GLY A 40 -14.68 17.20 6.37
CA GLY A 40 -13.37 16.54 6.30
C GLY A 40 -13.45 15.01 6.32
N TRP A 41 -14.40 14.44 7.06
CA TRP A 41 -14.63 13.00 7.09
C TRP A 41 -15.22 12.45 5.78
N GLN A 42 -16.13 13.20 5.15
CA GLN A 42 -16.67 12.87 3.83
C GLN A 42 -15.60 12.96 2.75
N THR A 43 -14.78 14.01 2.76
CA THR A 43 -13.65 14.17 1.85
C THR A 43 -12.67 13.00 1.98
N PHE A 44 -12.32 12.62 3.22
CA PHE A 44 -11.42 11.49 3.45
C PHE A 44 -11.94 10.18 2.83
N TRP A 45 -13.20 9.81 3.08
CA TRP A 45 -13.74 8.53 2.61
C TRP A 45 -14.06 8.50 1.11
N HIS A 46 -14.48 9.63 0.51
CA HIS A 46 -14.95 9.64 -0.88
C HIS A 46 -13.92 10.16 -1.87
N VAL A 47 -12.92 10.92 -1.40
CA VAL A 47 -11.88 11.51 -2.27
C VAL A 47 -10.51 10.95 -1.92
N THR A 48 -10.01 11.21 -0.70
CA THR A 48 -8.64 10.86 -0.32
C THR A 48 -8.41 9.34 -0.37
N LEU A 49 -9.25 8.56 0.30
CA LEU A 49 -9.06 7.11 0.41
C LEU A 49 -9.13 6.38 -0.95
N PRO A 50 -10.09 6.67 -1.86
CA PRO A 50 -10.08 6.08 -3.19
C PRO A 50 -8.87 6.44 -4.03
N ASN A 51 -8.33 7.66 -3.87
CA ASN A 51 -7.17 8.12 -4.62
C ASN A 51 -5.89 7.42 -4.18
N ILE A 52 -5.69 7.23 -2.87
CA ILE A 52 -4.49 6.59 -2.32
C ILE A 52 -4.61 5.05 -2.22
N LYS A 53 -5.74 4.46 -2.59
CA LYS A 53 -6.02 3.01 -2.38
C LYS A 53 -4.92 2.09 -2.89
N TRP A 54 -4.37 2.36 -4.07
CA TRP A 54 -3.30 1.54 -4.64
C TRP A 54 -1.99 1.68 -3.88
N GLY A 55 -1.63 2.89 -3.46
CA GLY A 55 -0.49 3.12 -2.59
C GLY A 55 -0.67 2.48 -1.21
N LEU A 56 -1.89 2.52 -0.67
CA LEU A 56 -2.20 1.87 0.60
C LEU A 56 -2.05 0.34 0.50
N VAL A 57 -2.58 -0.27 -0.57
CA VAL A 57 -2.41 -1.72 -0.83
C VAL A 57 -0.93 -2.07 -0.94
N TYR A 58 -0.17 -1.28 -1.69
CA TYR A 58 1.27 -1.46 -1.82
C TYR A 58 1.99 -1.33 -0.47
N GLY A 59 1.69 -0.29 0.31
CA GLY A 59 2.23 -0.09 1.65
C GLY A 59 1.93 -1.26 2.60
N VAL A 60 0.71 -1.80 2.55
CA VAL A 60 0.31 -2.98 3.34
C VAL A 60 1.11 -4.22 2.94
N ILE A 61 1.29 -4.47 1.63
CA ILE A 61 2.10 -5.59 1.13
C ILE A 61 3.56 -5.47 1.62
N LEU A 62 4.12 -4.26 1.52
CA LEU A 62 5.48 -3.98 1.97
C LEU A 62 5.65 -4.18 3.47
N CYS A 63 4.69 -3.69 4.26
CA CYS A 63 4.69 -3.88 5.72
C CYS A 63 4.53 -5.34 6.12
N ASN A 64 3.70 -6.09 5.40
CA ASN A 64 3.53 -7.52 5.65
C ASN A 64 4.85 -8.26 5.37
N ALA A 65 5.49 -8.01 4.23
CA ALA A 65 6.79 -8.61 3.90
C ALA A 65 7.86 -8.26 4.97
N ARG A 66 7.87 -7.02 5.46
CA ARG A 66 8.79 -6.58 6.53
C ARG A 66 8.48 -7.25 7.86
N ALA A 67 7.19 -7.34 8.23
CA ALA A 67 6.75 -7.94 9.49
C ALA A 67 7.04 -9.44 9.58
N MET A 68 7.01 -10.16 8.46
CA MET A 68 7.31 -11.60 8.41
C MET A 68 8.76 -11.93 8.82
N GLY A 69 9.69 -11.00 8.54
CA GLY A 69 11.11 -11.14 8.93
C GLY A 69 11.46 -10.48 10.25
N GLU A 70 10.48 -9.93 10.99
CA GLU A 70 10.78 -9.21 12.23
C GLU A 70 11.17 -10.17 13.35
N PHE A 71 12.42 -10.06 13.76
CA PHE A 71 12.98 -10.85 14.86
C PHE A 71 13.31 -9.97 16.06
N GLY A 72 14.02 -8.86 15.87
CA GLY A 72 14.61 -8.07 16.92
C GLY A 72 13.61 -7.54 17.96
N ALA A 73 12.63 -6.73 17.53
CA ALA A 73 11.65 -6.16 18.45
C ALA A 73 10.73 -7.23 19.04
N VAL A 74 10.40 -8.26 18.25
CA VAL A 74 9.53 -9.35 18.68
C VAL A 74 10.24 -10.24 19.70
N SER A 75 11.53 -10.51 19.58
CA SER A 75 12.28 -11.34 20.54
C SER A 75 12.31 -10.73 21.95
N VAL A 76 12.36 -9.38 22.03
CA VAL A 76 12.38 -8.67 23.32
C VAL A 76 11.02 -8.73 24.05
N VAL A 77 9.90 -8.65 23.29
CA VAL A 77 8.55 -8.57 23.88
C VAL A 77 7.81 -9.90 23.88
N SER A 78 8.36 -10.93 23.24
CA SER A 78 7.79 -12.26 23.17
C SER A 78 8.09 -13.03 24.46
N GLY A 79 7.07 -13.75 24.95
CA GLY A 79 7.25 -14.71 26.04
C GLY A 79 7.81 -16.05 25.58
N HIS A 80 8.17 -16.23 24.31
CA HIS A 80 8.68 -17.49 23.71
C HIS A 80 7.79 -18.72 23.95
N ILE A 81 6.49 -18.49 24.21
CA ILE A 81 5.56 -19.59 24.51
C ILE A 81 5.13 -20.26 23.20
N ARG A 82 5.44 -21.54 23.05
CA ARG A 82 5.11 -22.35 21.86
C ARG A 82 3.58 -22.39 21.65
N GLY A 83 3.13 -22.05 20.42
CA GLY A 83 1.73 -21.99 20.05
C GLY A 83 0.95 -20.74 20.47
N GLN A 84 1.56 -19.80 21.22
CA GLN A 84 0.94 -18.55 21.64
C GLN A 84 1.72 -17.31 21.22
N THR A 85 2.98 -17.19 21.60
CA THR A 85 3.81 -16.00 21.40
C THR A 85 5.09 -16.29 20.61
N ASN A 86 5.25 -17.50 20.08
CA ASN A 86 6.41 -17.89 19.29
C ASN A 86 6.13 -17.62 17.80
N THR A 87 6.90 -16.71 17.19
CA THR A 87 6.85 -16.45 15.74
C THR A 87 7.80 -17.35 14.99
N MET A 88 7.66 -17.47 13.66
CA MET A 88 8.55 -18.34 12.86
C MET A 88 10.04 -17.99 13.02
N PRO A 89 10.46 -16.69 12.96
CA PRO A 89 11.86 -16.35 13.22
C PRO A 89 12.35 -16.77 14.62
N LEU A 90 11.53 -16.55 15.65
CA LEU A 90 11.86 -17.00 17.02
C LEU A 90 11.93 -18.52 17.13
N HIS A 91 11.09 -19.24 16.38
CA HIS A 91 11.12 -20.71 16.37
C HIS A 91 12.40 -21.26 15.77
N VAL A 92 12.96 -20.59 14.73
CA VAL A 92 14.27 -20.94 14.18
C VAL A 92 15.35 -20.80 15.24
N GLU A 93 15.34 -19.71 16.03
CA GLU A 93 16.28 -19.49 17.14
C GLU A 93 16.19 -20.61 18.19
N VAL A 94 14.96 -20.95 18.63
CA VAL A 94 14.74 -22.01 19.61
C VAL A 94 15.25 -23.35 19.11
N LEU A 95 14.95 -23.73 17.86
CA LEU A 95 15.44 -24.98 17.26
C LEU A 95 16.97 -25.02 17.15
N TYR A 96 17.58 -23.89 16.83
CA TYR A 96 19.02 -23.77 16.75
C TYR A 96 19.67 -23.90 18.14
N ALA A 97 19.10 -23.24 19.16
CA ALA A 97 19.54 -23.36 20.54
C ALA A 97 19.39 -24.80 21.11
N ASP A 98 18.37 -25.53 20.67
CA ASP A 98 18.13 -26.94 21.01
C ASP A 98 19.01 -27.93 20.23
N TYR A 99 20.03 -27.45 19.52
CA TYR A 99 20.95 -28.24 18.68
C TYR A 99 20.25 -29.01 17.54
N GLN A 100 19.04 -28.65 17.16
CA GLN A 100 18.28 -29.22 16.05
C GLN A 100 18.55 -28.45 14.75
N ALA A 101 19.79 -28.38 14.32
CA ALA A 101 20.21 -27.56 13.17
C ALA A 101 19.42 -27.89 11.89
N ALA A 102 19.19 -29.19 11.59
CA ALA A 102 18.42 -29.58 10.41
C ALA A 102 16.98 -29.04 10.41
N ALA A 103 16.30 -29.07 11.56
CA ALA A 103 14.96 -28.54 11.71
C ALA A 103 14.95 -27.00 11.62
N ALA A 104 15.94 -26.33 12.24
CA ALA A 104 16.11 -24.89 12.14
C ALA A 104 16.30 -24.41 10.69
N PHE A 105 17.15 -25.09 9.92
CA PHE A 105 17.35 -24.81 8.49
C PHE A 105 16.10 -25.07 7.65
N ALA A 106 15.33 -26.11 7.94
CA ALA A 106 14.07 -26.39 7.25
C ALA A 106 13.04 -25.26 7.46
N VAL A 107 12.88 -24.79 8.68
CA VAL A 107 11.96 -23.66 8.99
C VAL A 107 12.48 -22.35 8.39
N ALA A 108 13.79 -22.08 8.45
CA ALA A 108 14.40 -20.91 7.86
C ALA A 108 14.25 -20.90 6.32
N SER A 109 14.41 -22.05 5.66
CA SER A 109 14.21 -22.15 4.21
C SER A 109 12.76 -21.93 3.80
N LEU A 110 11.80 -22.41 4.59
CA LEU A 110 10.38 -22.13 4.38
C LEU A 110 10.08 -20.63 4.52
N LEU A 111 10.65 -19.96 5.52
CA LEU A 111 10.52 -18.52 5.71
C LEU A 111 11.12 -17.73 4.54
N ALA A 112 12.30 -18.16 4.06
CA ALA A 112 12.94 -17.54 2.89
C ALA A 112 12.10 -17.72 1.62
N LEU A 113 11.52 -18.89 1.40
CA LEU A 113 10.63 -19.15 0.27
C LEU A 113 9.38 -18.27 0.34
N LEU A 114 8.79 -18.12 1.51
CA LEU A 114 7.65 -17.25 1.73
C LEU A 114 7.99 -15.77 1.44
N ALA A 115 9.18 -15.32 1.85
CA ALA A 115 9.69 -14.00 1.55
C ALA A 115 9.90 -13.79 0.04
N LEU A 116 10.42 -14.78 -0.68
CA LEU A 116 10.54 -14.73 -2.14
C LEU A 116 9.18 -14.63 -2.83
N VAL A 117 8.20 -15.39 -2.39
CA VAL A 117 6.82 -15.31 -2.92
C VAL A 117 6.24 -13.92 -2.73
N THR A 118 6.40 -13.33 -1.54
CA THR A 118 5.91 -11.96 -1.29
C THR A 118 6.64 -10.91 -2.14
N LEU A 119 7.95 -11.06 -2.39
CA LEU A 119 8.71 -10.20 -3.29
C LEU A 119 8.23 -10.31 -4.74
N VAL A 120 7.93 -11.52 -5.21
CA VAL A 120 7.38 -11.72 -6.56
C VAL A 120 6.01 -11.05 -6.69
N ILE A 121 5.12 -11.24 -5.70
CA ILE A 121 3.80 -10.59 -5.68
C ILE A 121 3.95 -9.06 -5.71
N LYS A 122 4.87 -8.52 -4.89
CA LYS A 122 5.19 -7.09 -4.87
C LYS A 122 5.64 -6.60 -6.25
N SER A 123 6.62 -7.25 -6.86
CA SER A 123 7.16 -6.87 -8.17
C SER A 123 6.08 -6.90 -9.27
N LEU A 124 5.21 -7.90 -9.25
CA LEU A 124 4.09 -7.98 -10.19
C LEU A 124 3.06 -6.86 -9.97
N ALA A 125 2.80 -6.50 -8.72
CA ALA A 125 1.88 -5.40 -8.40
C ALA A 125 2.46 -4.04 -8.85
N GLU A 126 3.76 -3.80 -8.64
CA GLU A 126 4.46 -2.60 -9.11
C GLU A 126 4.41 -2.49 -10.64
N TRP A 127 4.77 -3.56 -11.33
CA TRP A 127 4.77 -3.59 -12.79
C TRP A 127 3.38 -3.30 -13.38
N ARG A 128 2.32 -3.84 -12.77
CA ARG A 128 0.94 -3.54 -13.20
C ARG A 128 0.54 -2.10 -12.92
N ALA A 129 0.91 -1.55 -11.78
CA ALA A 129 0.64 -0.17 -11.43
C ALA A 129 1.35 0.81 -12.39
N GLU A 130 2.61 0.55 -12.74
CA GLU A 130 3.35 1.36 -13.72
C GLU A 130 2.73 1.29 -15.13
N GLN A 131 2.26 0.12 -15.55
CA GLN A 131 1.60 -0.02 -16.86
C GLN A 131 0.29 0.77 -16.92
N GLN A 132 -0.49 0.76 -15.83
CA GLN A 132 -1.72 1.54 -15.76
C GLN A 132 -1.45 3.05 -15.76
N ALA A 133 -0.42 3.50 -15.05
CA ALA A 133 -0.01 4.90 -15.05
C ALA A 133 0.46 5.36 -16.43
N LYS A 134 1.22 4.54 -17.16
CA LYS A 134 1.65 4.81 -18.54
C LYS A 134 0.45 4.87 -19.50
N ALA A 135 -0.46 3.92 -19.42
CA ALA A 135 -1.66 3.89 -20.26
C ALA A 135 -2.57 5.12 -20.03
N ALA A 136 -2.66 5.60 -18.79
CA ALA A 136 -3.40 6.81 -18.45
C ALA A 136 -2.72 8.09 -18.99
N SER A 137 -1.38 8.11 -19.03
CA SER A 137 -0.60 9.23 -19.58
C SER A 137 -0.60 9.28 -21.11
N GLU A 138 -0.77 8.14 -21.78
CA GLU A 138 -0.82 8.02 -23.25
C GLU A 138 -2.23 8.21 -23.81
N ALA A 139 -3.27 8.31 -22.98
CA ALA A 139 -4.61 8.61 -23.43
C ALA A 139 -4.63 9.98 -24.13
N PRO A 140 -5.08 10.09 -25.41
CA PRO A 140 -5.13 11.39 -26.08
C PRO A 140 -6.00 12.35 -25.29
N PRO A 141 -5.63 13.63 -25.19
CA PRO A 141 -6.48 14.61 -24.54
C PRO A 141 -7.86 14.58 -25.22
N GLU A 142 -8.90 14.38 -24.43
CA GLU A 142 -10.28 14.47 -24.94
C GLU A 142 -10.40 15.80 -25.69
N ARG A 143 -10.69 15.72 -26.98
CA ARG A 143 -10.93 16.93 -27.76
C ARG A 143 -12.09 17.65 -27.08
N PRO A 144 -11.93 18.93 -26.73
CA PRO A 144 -13.05 19.71 -26.24
C PRO A 144 -14.18 19.56 -27.25
N SER A 145 -15.32 19.07 -26.77
CA SER A 145 -16.53 18.96 -27.58
C SER A 145 -16.74 20.27 -28.29
N GLN A 146 -16.60 20.27 -29.63
CA GLN A 146 -16.88 21.44 -30.43
C GLN A 146 -18.31 21.86 -30.10
N ILE A 147 -18.41 22.97 -29.34
CA ILE A 147 -19.69 23.62 -29.13
C ILE A 147 -20.19 23.93 -30.53
N SER A 148 -21.18 23.19 -30.99
CA SER A 148 -21.90 23.42 -32.24
C SER A 148 -22.51 24.80 -32.13
N THR A 149 -21.80 25.80 -32.66
CA THR A 149 -22.36 27.13 -32.93
C THR A 149 -23.30 26.97 -34.11
N THR A 150 -24.54 26.58 -33.84
CA THR A 150 -25.63 26.77 -34.79
C THR A 150 -25.79 28.26 -35.08
N PRO A 151 -25.60 28.71 -36.28
CA PRO A 151 -25.85 30.13 -36.60
C PRO A 151 -27.34 30.40 -36.47
N HIS A 152 -27.69 31.26 -35.54
CA HIS A 152 -29.05 31.82 -35.39
C HIS A 152 -29.37 32.56 -36.70
N LYS A 153 -30.18 31.96 -37.56
CA LYS A 153 -30.78 32.66 -38.74
C LYS A 153 -31.68 33.75 -38.21
N THR A 154 -31.20 34.96 -38.23
CA THR A 154 -32.06 36.17 -38.13
C THR A 154 -32.96 36.20 -39.36
N ALA A 155 -34.24 35.86 -39.19
CA ALA A 155 -35.28 36.11 -40.17
C ALA A 155 -35.60 37.61 -40.13
N THR A 156 -35.10 38.32 -41.09
CA THR A 156 -35.56 39.69 -41.41
C THR A 156 -36.90 39.53 -42.15
N ALA A 157 -38.00 39.89 -41.50
CA ALA A 157 -39.28 40.11 -42.15
C ALA A 157 -39.38 41.58 -42.58
N ALA A 158 -39.57 41.80 -43.84
CA ALA A 158 -40.02 43.05 -44.47
C ALA A 158 -41.49 43.31 -44.21
#